data_ab13ce405773e6b79bd39c6d7b062f40
#
_entry.id   ab13ce405773e6b79bd39c6d7b062f40
#
_cell.length_a   1.000
_cell.length_b   1.000
_cell.length_c   1.000
_cell.angle_alpha   90.00
_cell.angle_beta   90.00
_cell.angle_gamma   90.00
#
_symmetry.space_group_name_H-M   'P 1'
#
loop_
_entity.id
_entity.type
_entity.pdbx_description
1 polymer ?
#
loop_
_entity_poly.entity_id
_entity_poly.type
_entity_poly.pdbx_seq_one_letter_code
_entity_poly.pdbx_strand_id
1 'polypeptide(L)'
;MKILLASSEVFPFSKTGGLADMVGALGRALVNAGEEAAIVTPLYRGIQNRFPALRRVDWHFDLPLGAQTVPAELWELARPGEAKIYFIDHPGYFDRAGIYQENHLSYADNGERFIFFSKCVVNLARYLPWRPEVVHLHDWQAALVPALILQQKRAGWGNAPATCLTIHNLAYQGVFPEEAFALTNLPADFYAPDGVGTEYFGMLNCLKGGIVFADSITTVSPRYAREITTEELGCGLDGVLRQNHAKLTGILNGVDYAEWNTTKNPYLFKTYSHARMAGKAVNKAELQRLVGLPVDEKIPLFGTISRLAEQKGVDIQLGALEEMLNTNIQFVQLGSGSPEYEKGYRELAARFPGKVAVQFGYNEALSHRIEAGCDFFLMPSRFEPCGLNQMYSLRYGTIPIVRATGGLDDSVIDFNENPAKANGVKFYEYTSRALAKAIRKSIAIYEHPDLIRHFRKTAMKADFSWNQTVAEYIHVYQKILS
;
A
#
# COMPACT_ATOMS: atom_id res chain seq x y z
N MET A 1 21.63 -6.17 -11.17
CA MET A 1 21.73 -6.64 -9.74
C MET A 1 20.78 -7.80 -9.52
N LYS A 2 21.07 -8.64 -8.52
CA LYS A 2 20.21 -9.74 -8.07
C LYS A 2 19.48 -9.33 -6.80
N ILE A 3 18.16 -9.21 -6.87
CA ILE A 3 17.32 -8.62 -5.82
C ILE A 3 16.28 -9.64 -5.35
N LEU A 4 16.30 -9.99 -4.06
CA LEU A 4 15.29 -10.83 -3.43
C LEU A 4 14.31 -9.95 -2.64
N LEU A 5 13.07 -9.85 -3.09
CA LEU A 5 11.99 -9.17 -2.37
C LEU A 5 11.36 -10.16 -1.38
N ALA A 6 11.26 -9.80 -0.10
CA ALA A 6 10.63 -10.63 0.93
C ALA A 6 9.39 -9.93 1.50
N SER A 7 8.23 -10.56 1.34
CA SER A 7 6.95 -10.00 1.75
C SER A 7 5.97 -11.08 2.22
N SER A 8 5.16 -10.73 3.20
CA SER A 8 4.04 -11.58 3.65
C SER A 8 2.88 -11.61 2.67
N GLU A 9 2.79 -10.65 1.75
CA GLU A 9 1.73 -10.56 0.75
C GLU A 9 2.31 -10.25 -0.64
N VAL A 10 1.77 -10.91 -1.66
CA VAL A 10 2.13 -10.68 -3.07
C VAL A 10 0.92 -10.93 -3.98
N PHE A 11 0.45 -9.93 -4.68
CA PHE A 11 -0.60 -10.09 -5.68
C PHE A 11 -0.08 -10.86 -6.91
N PRO A 12 -0.84 -11.82 -7.48
CA PRO A 12 -2.22 -12.20 -7.17
C PRO A 12 -2.36 -13.38 -6.17
N PHE A 13 -1.34 -13.76 -5.44
CA PHE A 13 -1.31 -14.97 -4.60
C PHE A 13 -1.98 -14.76 -3.25
N SER A 14 -1.63 -13.67 -2.58
CA SER A 14 -2.12 -13.32 -1.25
C SER A 14 -2.25 -11.80 -1.13
N LYS A 15 -3.38 -11.31 -0.57
CA LYS A 15 -3.65 -9.87 -0.49
C LYS A 15 -4.62 -9.56 0.64
N THR A 16 -4.25 -8.60 1.48
CA THR A 16 -5.16 -7.92 2.42
C THR A 16 -5.16 -6.40 2.21
N GLY A 17 -4.11 -5.86 1.58
CA GLY A 17 -3.94 -4.43 1.36
C GLY A 17 -3.04 -4.07 0.18
N GLY A 18 -2.60 -2.83 0.13
CA GLY A 18 -1.76 -2.29 -0.95
C GLY A 18 -0.34 -2.86 -0.99
N LEU A 19 0.13 -3.49 0.10
CA LEU A 19 1.43 -4.17 0.17
C LEU A 19 1.57 -5.21 -0.95
N ALA A 20 0.55 -6.06 -1.12
CA ALA A 20 0.56 -7.11 -2.13
C ALA A 20 0.71 -6.56 -3.56
N ASP A 21 -0.05 -5.52 -3.88
CA ASP A 21 -0.02 -4.88 -5.20
C ASP A 21 1.36 -4.28 -5.48
N MET A 22 1.90 -3.57 -4.49
CA MET A 22 3.21 -2.92 -4.59
C MET A 22 4.33 -3.93 -4.84
N VAL A 23 4.41 -5.00 -4.05
CA VAL A 23 5.49 -5.98 -4.17
C VAL A 23 5.43 -6.72 -5.49
N GLY A 24 4.24 -7.16 -5.91
CA GLY A 24 4.04 -7.81 -7.22
C GLY A 24 4.41 -6.90 -8.39
N ALA A 25 4.05 -5.62 -8.30
CA ALA A 25 4.35 -4.65 -9.34
C ALA A 25 5.84 -4.23 -9.35
N LEU A 26 6.46 -4.06 -8.18
CA LEU A 26 7.90 -3.77 -8.08
C LEU A 26 8.73 -4.92 -8.67
N GLY A 27 8.39 -6.18 -8.36
CA GLY A 27 9.09 -7.33 -8.93
C GLY A 27 9.05 -7.34 -10.46
N ARG A 28 7.89 -7.08 -11.06
CA ARG A 28 7.75 -6.94 -12.53
C ARG A 28 8.53 -5.74 -13.07
N ALA A 29 8.48 -4.61 -12.38
CA ALA A 29 9.15 -3.39 -12.81
C ALA A 29 10.68 -3.54 -12.80
N LEU A 30 11.24 -4.23 -11.80
CA LEU A 30 12.68 -4.55 -11.73
C LEU A 30 13.11 -5.42 -12.91
N VAL A 31 12.36 -6.49 -13.21
CA VAL A 31 12.66 -7.35 -14.38
C VAL A 31 12.56 -6.55 -15.68
N ASN A 32 11.54 -5.71 -15.84
CA ASN A 32 11.40 -4.84 -17.02
C ASN A 32 12.52 -3.80 -17.15
N ALA A 33 13.12 -3.40 -16.02
CA ALA A 33 14.28 -2.51 -15.99
C ALA A 33 15.62 -3.23 -16.24
N GLY A 34 15.60 -4.56 -16.46
CA GLY A 34 16.79 -5.37 -16.76
C GLY A 34 17.48 -5.95 -15.52
N GLU A 35 16.86 -5.87 -14.35
CA GLU A 35 17.40 -6.46 -13.13
C GLU A 35 16.95 -7.92 -12.98
N GLU A 36 17.73 -8.73 -12.26
CA GLU A 36 17.33 -10.09 -11.87
C GLU A 36 16.58 -10.01 -10.54
N ALA A 37 15.26 -10.19 -10.57
CA ALA A 37 14.44 -10.14 -9.37
C ALA A 37 13.77 -11.48 -9.05
N ALA A 38 13.72 -11.80 -7.76
CA ALA A 38 12.89 -12.89 -7.22
C ALA A 38 12.11 -12.37 -6.01
N ILE A 39 10.98 -13.03 -5.73
CA ILE A 39 10.12 -12.71 -4.58
C ILE A 39 10.03 -13.95 -3.69
N VAL A 40 10.05 -13.78 -2.37
CA VAL A 40 9.75 -14.85 -1.42
C VAL A 40 8.57 -14.45 -0.54
N THR A 41 7.63 -15.37 -0.38
CA THR A 41 6.39 -15.18 0.39
C THR A 41 5.95 -16.50 1.02
N PRO A 42 5.12 -16.50 2.09
CA PRO A 42 4.55 -17.74 2.61
C PRO A 42 3.58 -18.42 1.63
N LEU A 43 3.51 -19.74 1.66
CA LEU A 43 2.54 -20.53 0.91
C LEU A 43 1.21 -20.62 1.69
N TYR A 44 0.34 -19.65 1.48
CA TYR A 44 -0.96 -19.64 2.15
C TYR A 44 -1.97 -20.61 1.53
N ARG A 45 -3.01 -20.93 2.30
CA ARG A 45 -4.12 -21.82 1.89
C ARG A 45 -4.66 -21.46 0.51
N GLY A 46 -4.81 -22.49 -0.32
CA GLY A 46 -5.45 -22.37 -1.63
C GLY A 46 -4.58 -21.83 -2.76
N ILE A 47 -3.33 -21.40 -2.52
CA ILE A 47 -2.42 -20.93 -3.57
C ILE A 47 -2.13 -22.08 -4.55
N GLN A 48 -1.80 -23.28 -4.07
CA GLN A 48 -1.50 -24.45 -4.91
C GLN A 48 -2.65 -24.78 -5.86
N ASN A 49 -3.90 -24.69 -5.37
CA ASN A 49 -5.09 -25.00 -6.18
C ASN A 49 -5.35 -23.95 -7.27
N ARG A 50 -5.03 -22.68 -7.01
CA ARG A 50 -5.22 -21.59 -7.97
C ARG A 50 -4.10 -21.50 -9.02
N PHE A 51 -2.92 -22.01 -8.70
CA PHE A 51 -1.73 -21.92 -9.55
C PHE A 51 -1.11 -23.29 -9.79
N PRO A 52 -1.68 -24.11 -10.68
CA PRO A 52 -1.23 -25.50 -10.93
C PRO A 52 0.19 -25.59 -11.55
N ALA A 53 0.76 -24.48 -12.03
CA ALA A 53 2.14 -24.41 -12.49
C ALA A 53 3.17 -24.28 -11.34
N LEU A 54 2.70 -24.18 -10.08
CA LEU A 54 3.54 -24.16 -8.89
C LEU A 54 4.26 -25.51 -8.75
N ARG A 55 5.57 -25.49 -8.51
CA ARG A 55 6.38 -26.70 -8.39
C ARG A 55 7.08 -26.73 -7.05
N ARG A 56 7.09 -27.89 -6.40
CA ARG A 56 7.94 -28.13 -5.23
C ARG A 56 9.40 -28.18 -5.68
N VAL A 57 10.26 -27.46 -4.97
CA VAL A 57 11.70 -27.52 -5.17
C VAL A 57 12.24 -28.64 -4.29
N ASP A 58 13.19 -29.43 -4.78
CA ASP A 58 13.90 -30.42 -3.95
C ASP A 58 14.87 -29.73 -3.01
N TRP A 59 14.29 -28.98 -2.10
CA TRP A 59 14.97 -28.20 -1.07
C TRP A 59 14.10 -28.12 0.17
N HIS A 60 14.57 -28.75 1.21
CA HIS A 60 14.02 -28.63 2.55
C HIS A 60 15.14 -28.20 3.50
N PHE A 61 14.78 -27.50 4.53
CA PHE A 61 15.72 -27.05 5.55
C PHE A 61 15.06 -27.00 6.92
N ASP A 62 15.84 -27.34 7.93
CA ASP A 62 15.45 -27.28 9.31
C ASP A 62 16.03 -26.01 9.95
N LEU A 63 15.20 -25.19 10.55
CA LEU A 63 15.60 -23.92 11.15
C LEU A 63 15.44 -23.95 12.67
N PRO A 64 16.46 -23.51 13.42
CA PRO A 64 16.30 -23.31 14.86
C PRO A 64 15.29 -22.18 15.10
N LEU A 65 14.32 -22.42 15.98
CA LEU A 65 13.31 -21.45 16.41
C LEU A 65 13.21 -21.55 17.95
N GLY A 66 13.98 -20.73 18.65
CA GLY A 66 14.24 -20.89 20.07
C GLY A 66 14.96 -22.22 20.33
N ALA A 67 14.38 -23.05 21.20
CA ALA A 67 14.91 -24.40 21.52
C ALA A 67 14.42 -25.49 20.56
N GLN A 68 13.52 -25.17 19.64
CA GLN A 68 12.95 -26.13 18.68
C GLN A 68 13.65 -26.04 17.33
N THR A 69 13.50 -27.09 16.55
CA THR A 69 13.87 -27.11 15.12
C THR A 69 12.61 -27.27 14.30
N VAL A 70 12.38 -26.35 13.37
CA VAL A 70 11.17 -26.29 12.56
C VAL A 70 11.52 -26.49 11.08
N PRO A 71 10.92 -27.50 10.40
CA PRO A 71 11.17 -27.76 9.00
C PRO A 71 10.47 -26.74 8.10
N ALA A 72 11.06 -26.45 6.96
CA ALA A 72 10.47 -25.68 5.88
C ALA A 72 10.67 -26.37 4.54
N GLU A 73 9.68 -26.27 3.67
CA GLU A 73 9.75 -26.70 2.28
C GLU A 73 9.66 -25.50 1.36
N LEU A 74 10.22 -25.65 0.16
CA LEU A 74 10.25 -24.58 -0.82
C LEU A 74 9.42 -24.98 -2.06
N TRP A 75 8.59 -24.05 -2.49
CA TRP A 75 7.91 -24.13 -3.78
C TRP A 75 8.32 -22.95 -4.64
N GLU A 76 8.25 -23.08 -5.96
CA GLU A 76 8.57 -22.03 -6.90
C GLU A 76 7.53 -21.90 -8.03
N LEU A 77 7.39 -20.66 -8.48
CA LEU A 77 6.66 -20.35 -9.71
C LEU A 77 7.54 -19.44 -10.56
N ALA A 78 7.87 -19.89 -11.76
CA ALA A 78 8.61 -19.12 -12.74
C ALA A 78 7.75 -18.88 -13.97
N ARG A 79 7.68 -17.64 -14.43
CA ARG A 79 7.02 -17.23 -15.66
C ARG A 79 7.98 -16.39 -16.51
N PRO A 80 8.01 -16.58 -17.84
CA PRO A 80 8.86 -15.77 -18.70
C PRO A 80 8.55 -14.26 -18.56
N GLY A 81 9.58 -13.45 -18.34
CA GLY A 81 9.44 -12.00 -18.22
C GLY A 81 8.89 -11.50 -16.87
N GLU A 82 8.72 -12.39 -15.89
CA GLU A 82 8.29 -12.04 -14.53
C GLU A 82 9.38 -12.41 -13.49
N ALA A 83 9.36 -11.75 -12.35
CA ALA A 83 10.18 -12.16 -11.22
C ALA A 83 9.80 -13.59 -10.79
N LYS A 84 10.81 -14.44 -10.54
CA LYS A 84 10.58 -15.76 -9.98
C LYS A 84 10.02 -15.62 -8.57
N ILE A 85 9.02 -16.44 -8.22
CA ILE A 85 8.41 -16.42 -6.89
C ILE A 85 8.71 -17.71 -6.16
N TYR A 86 9.25 -17.58 -4.96
CA TYR A 86 9.47 -18.64 -4.01
C TYR A 86 8.41 -18.59 -2.91
N PHE A 87 7.89 -19.76 -2.54
CA PHE A 87 6.90 -19.90 -1.48
C PHE A 87 7.46 -20.78 -0.36
N ILE A 88 7.43 -20.26 0.85
CA ILE A 88 7.78 -21.00 2.06
C ILE A 88 6.58 -21.80 2.52
N ASP A 89 6.71 -23.12 2.51
CA ASP A 89 5.66 -24.03 2.94
C ASP A 89 5.93 -24.53 4.35
N HIS A 90 5.00 -24.24 5.23
CA HIS A 90 4.85 -24.81 6.56
C HIS A 90 3.37 -24.80 6.93
N PRO A 91 2.63 -25.91 6.72
CA PRO A 91 1.16 -25.91 6.86
C PRO A 91 0.67 -25.45 8.23
N GLY A 92 1.37 -25.81 9.31
CA GLY A 92 1.02 -25.36 10.66
C GLY A 92 0.99 -23.85 10.85
N TYR A 93 1.82 -23.11 10.08
CA TYR A 93 1.89 -21.65 10.13
C TYR A 93 1.05 -20.97 9.06
N PHE A 94 0.98 -21.51 7.84
CA PHE A 94 0.48 -20.76 6.69
C PHE A 94 -0.78 -21.34 6.03
N ASP A 95 -1.14 -22.61 6.27
CA ASP A 95 -2.41 -23.17 5.79
C ASP A 95 -3.57 -22.80 6.72
N ARG A 96 -3.96 -21.53 6.73
CA ARG A 96 -5.01 -20.97 7.59
C ARG A 96 -6.03 -20.16 6.77
N ALA A 97 -7.18 -19.90 7.37
CA ALA A 97 -8.29 -19.18 6.71
C ALA A 97 -7.91 -17.72 6.34
N GLY A 98 -7.15 -17.06 7.18
CA GLY A 98 -6.67 -15.69 6.93
C GLY A 98 -5.15 -15.61 6.99
N ILE A 99 -4.60 -14.49 6.49
CA ILE A 99 -3.15 -14.26 6.48
C ILE A 99 -2.64 -13.96 7.89
N TYR A 100 -3.30 -13.05 8.62
CA TYR A 100 -2.88 -12.58 9.95
C TYR A 100 -3.88 -12.86 11.04
N GLN A 101 -5.14 -13.11 10.67
CA GLN A 101 -6.26 -13.18 11.59
C GLN A 101 -7.39 -14.02 11.03
N GLU A 102 -8.26 -14.50 11.90
CA GLU A 102 -9.51 -15.16 11.56
C GLU A 102 -10.62 -14.59 12.43
N ASN A 103 -11.81 -14.32 11.85
CA ASN A 103 -12.95 -13.71 12.54
C ASN A 103 -12.59 -12.42 13.31
N HIS A 104 -11.74 -11.57 12.72
CA HIS A 104 -11.24 -10.32 13.31
C HIS A 104 -10.31 -10.50 14.52
N LEU A 105 -9.90 -11.71 14.85
CA LEU A 105 -8.95 -12.01 15.92
C LEU A 105 -7.59 -12.37 15.32
N SER A 106 -6.56 -11.62 15.67
CA SER A 106 -5.17 -11.92 15.27
C SER A 106 -4.72 -13.28 15.79
N TYR A 107 -3.99 -14.03 14.99
CA TYR A 107 -3.39 -15.27 15.46
C TYR A 107 -2.36 -14.98 16.56
N ALA A 108 -2.47 -15.69 17.68
CA ALA A 108 -1.60 -15.51 18.85
C ALA A 108 -0.12 -15.81 18.55
N ASP A 109 0.13 -16.70 17.59
CA ASP A 109 1.46 -17.13 17.15
C ASP A 109 2.03 -16.33 15.97
N ASN A 110 1.48 -15.14 15.65
CA ASN A 110 2.00 -14.30 14.57
C ASN A 110 3.48 -13.95 14.74
N GLY A 111 3.95 -13.74 15.98
CA GLY A 111 5.37 -13.52 16.26
C GLY A 111 6.23 -14.69 15.79
N GLU A 112 5.89 -15.90 16.21
CA GLU A 112 6.58 -17.13 15.85
C GLU A 112 6.58 -17.37 14.33
N ARG A 113 5.41 -17.23 13.68
CA ARG A 113 5.21 -17.41 12.24
C ARG A 113 6.14 -16.52 11.40
N PHE A 114 6.23 -15.24 11.75
CA PHE A 114 7.00 -14.28 10.94
C PHE A 114 8.47 -14.16 11.36
N ILE A 115 8.83 -14.57 12.58
CA ILE A 115 10.23 -14.86 12.93
C ILE A 115 10.73 -16.05 12.10
N PHE A 116 9.95 -17.14 12.03
CA PHE A 116 10.25 -18.28 11.18
C PHE A 116 10.39 -17.88 9.71
N PHE A 117 9.45 -17.09 9.16
CA PHE A 117 9.55 -16.57 7.79
C PHE A 117 10.83 -15.78 7.56
N SER A 118 11.20 -14.87 8.47
CA SER A 118 12.45 -14.11 8.40
C SER A 118 13.68 -15.00 8.36
N LYS A 119 13.71 -16.07 9.14
CA LYS A 119 14.79 -17.07 9.10
C LYS A 119 14.83 -17.84 7.78
N CYS A 120 13.68 -18.18 7.23
CA CYS A 120 13.59 -18.78 5.89
C CYS A 120 14.18 -17.87 4.81
N VAL A 121 13.87 -16.57 4.85
CA VAL A 121 14.43 -15.58 3.92
C VAL A 121 15.97 -15.55 3.99
N VAL A 122 16.54 -15.52 5.20
CA VAL A 122 18.00 -15.55 5.39
C VAL A 122 18.62 -16.85 4.86
N ASN A 123 17.99 -18.00 5.12
CA ASN A 123 18.42 -19.29 4.60
C ASN A 123 18.43 -19.31 3.07
N LEU A 124 17.36 -18.85 2.44
CA LEU A 124 17.29 -18.71 0.98
C LEU A 124 18.37 -17.79 0.44
N ALA A 125 18.56 -16.61 1.02
CA ALA A 125 19.58 -15.65 0.59
C ALA A 125 20.98 -16.23 0.66
N ARG A 126 21.26 -17.10 1.64
CA ARG A 126 22.57 -17.71 1.85
C ARG A 126 22.85 -18.92 0.96
N TYR A 127 21.85 -19.76 0.72
CA TYR A 127 22.05 -21.09 0.13
C TYR A 127 21.47 -21.27 -1.26
N LEU A 128 20.56 -20.40 -1.73
CA LEU A 128 20.12 -20.44 -3.13
C LEU A 128 21.32 -20.27 -4.08
N PRO A 129 21.46 -21.09 -5.14
CA PRO A 129 22.54 -20.93 -6.12
C PRO A 129 22.57 -19.54 -6.75
N TRP A 130 21.40 -18.89 -6.85
CA TRP A 130 21.23 -17.57 -7.46
C TRP A 130 21.81 -16.43 -6.61
N ARG A 131 22.00 -16.54 -5.33
CA ARG A 131 22.57 -15.60 -4.35
C ARG A 131 22.26 -14.13 -4.64
N PRO A 132 21.30 -13.52 -3.93
CA PRO A 132 20.96 -12.10 -4.10
C PRO A 132 22.10 -11.19 -3.62
N GLU A 133 22.26 -10.04 -4.27
CA GLU A 133 23.14 -8.95 -3.84
C GLU A 133 22.40 -8.01 -2.86
N VAL A 134 21.07 -7.89 -3.03
CA VAL A 134 20.18 -7.11 -2.17
C VAL A 134 19.01 -7.98 -1.72
N VAL A 135 18.69 -7.93 -0.42
CA VAL A 135 17.43 -8.44 0.13
C VAL A 135 16.57 -7.25 0.52
N HIS A 136 15.45 -7.11 -0.16
CA HIS A 136 14.51 -6.03 0.07
C HIS A 136 13.27 -6.54 0.83
N LEU A 137 13.04 -5.98 1.98
CA LEU A 137 12.10 -6.43 3.01
C LEU A 137 10.90 -5.49 3.08
N HIS A 138 9.73 -6.04 3.27
CA HIS A 138 8.50 -5.26 3.30
C HIS A 138 7.75 -5.45 4.62
N ASP A 139 7.60 -4.37 5.36
CA ASP A 139 6.94 -4.28 6.67
C ASP A 139 7.52 -5.19 7.77
N TRP A 140 6.85 -5.24 8.92
CA TRP A 140 7.33 -5.90 10.13
C TRP A 140 7.51 -7.42 9.97
N GLN A 141 6.78 -8.05 9.07
CA GLN A 141 6.80 -9.50 8.89
C GLN A 141 8.15 -10.04 8.37
N ALA A 142 8.92 -9.18 7.70
CA ALA A 142 10.26 -9.51 7.23
C ALA A 142 11.36 -8.67 7.90
N ALA A 143 11.00 -7.78 8.83
CA ALA A 143 11.91 -6.76 9.35
C ALA A 143 13.03 -7.29 10.25
N LEU A 144 12.98 -8.54 10.70
CA LEU A 144 14.08 -9.15 11.47
C LEU A 144 15.21 -9.67 10.58
N VAL A 145 15.02 -9.78 9.28
CA VAL A 145 16.03 -10.28 8.34
C VAL A 145 17.36 -9.51 8.42
N PRO A 146 17.42 -8.18 8.51
CA PRO A 146 18.67 -7.44 8.63
C PRO A 146 19.48 -7.82 9.88
N ALA A 147 18.82 -7.97 11.03
CA ALA A 147 19.45 -8.40 12.27
C ALA A 147 20.03 -9.82 12.14
N LEU A 148 19.26 -10.73 11.55
CA LEU A 148 19.67 -12.11 11.31
C LEU A 148 20.86 -12.20 10.32
N ILE A 149 20.84 -11.39 9.24
CA ILE A 149 21.97 -11.31 8.29
C ILE A 149 23.21 -10.73 8.98
N LEU A 150 23.06 -9.67 9.80
CA LEU A 150 24.18 -9.10 10.56
C LEU A 150 24.81 -10.14 11.50
N GLN A 151 23.98 -10.92 12.20
CA GLN A 151 24.49 -12.03 13.04
C GLN A 151 25.28 -13.06 12.21
N GLN A 152 24.80 -13.40 11.03
CA GLN A 152 25.49 -14.33 10.14
C GLN A 152 26.79 -13.72 9.55
N LYS A 153 26.81 -12.40 9.27
CA LYS A 153 28.04 -11.68 8.91
C LYS A 153 29.08 -11.77 10.03
N ARG A 154 28.67 -11.54 11.28
CA ARG A 154 29.55 -11.70 12.46
C ARG A 154 30.08 -13.15 12.61
N ALA A 155 29.29 -14.13 12.17
CA ALA A 155 29.66 -15.54 12.14
C ALA A 155 30.46 -15.98 10.87
N GLY A 156 30.90 -15.03 10.04
CA GLY A 156 31.79 -15.30 8.91
C GLY A 156 31.10 -15.40 7.53
N TRP A 157 29.85 -14.95 7.38
CA TRP A 157 29.24 -14.87 6.04
C TRP A 157 29.75 -13.63 5.28
N GLY A 158 30.91 -13.77 4.61
CA GLY A 158 31.60 -12.64 3.96
C GLY A 158 30.85 -11.97 2.79
N ASN A 159 30.13 -12.77 1.99
CA ASN A 159 29.37 -12.29 0.83
C ASN A 159 27.87 -12.16 1.15
N ALA A 160 27.52 -11.71 2.34
CA ALA A 160 26.14 -11.51 2.70
C ALA A 160 25.54 -10.30 1.96
N PRO A 161 24.28 -10.38 1.50
CA PRO A 161 23.64 -9.32 0.76
C PRO A 161 23.48 -8.04 1.60
N ALA A 162 23.35 -6.90 0.92
CA ALA A 162 22.86 -5.68 1.53
C ALA A 162 21.34 -5.76 1.76
N THR A 163 20.84 -4.97 2.71
CA THR A 163 19.45 -5.02 3.14
C THR A 163 18.74 -3.68 2.96
N CYS A 164 17.54 -3.70 2.37
CA CYS A 164 16.66 -2.56 2.25
C CYS A 164 15.31 -2.89 2.91
N LEU A 165 14.82 -2.04 3.81
CA LEU A 165 13.51 -2.21 4.45
C LEU A 165 12.54 -1.16 3.91
N THR A 166 11.39 -1.56 3.36
CA THR A 166 10.27 -0.65 3.08
C THR A 166 9.22 -0.71 4.19
N ILE A 167 8.92 0.46 4.75
CA ILE A 167 7.80 0.68 5.69
C ILE A 167 6.59 1.15 4.88
N HIS A 168 5.57 0.29 4.76
CA HIS A 168 4.31 0.64 4.09
C HIS A 168 3.34 1.34 5.03
N ASN A 169 3.28 0.89 6.29
CA ASN A 169 2.46 1.53 7.31
C ASN A 169 3.08 1.34 8.69
N LEU A 170 3.61 2.41 9.25
CA LEU A 170 4.30 2.41 10.54
C LEU A 170 3.39 2.03 11.74
N ALA A 171 2.07 2.11 11.58
CA ALA A 171 1.14 1.69 12.63
C ALA A 171 1.18 0.18 12.92
N TYR A 172 1.70 -0.63 11.99
CA TYR A 172 1.87 -2.07 12.14
C TYR A 172 3.34 -2.41 12.36
N GLN A 173 3.69 -2.76 13.60
CA GLN A 173 5.09 -2.88 14.01
C GLN A 173 5.56 -4.29 14.35
N GLY A 174 4.63 -5.24 14.54
CA GLY A 174 4.98 -6.58 14.99
C GLY A 174 5.60 -6.56 16.38
N VAL A 175 4.80 -6.08 17.37
CA VAL A 175 5.20 -6.02 18.78
C VAL A 175 4.70 -7.26 19.49
N PHE A 176 5.61 -7.97 20.14
CA PHE A 176 5.36 -9.25 20.82
C PHE A 176 6.00 -9.27 22.19
N PRO A 177 5.54 -10.14 23.13
CA PRO A 177 6.19 -10.31 24.42
C PRO A 177 7.69 -10.61 24.32
N GLU A 178 8.45 -10.24 25.35
CA GLU A 178 9.92 -10.40 25.41
C GLU A 178 10.36 -11.83 25.08
N GLU A 179 9.60 -12.82 25.52
CA GLU A 179 9.88 -14.24 25.31
C GLU A 179 9.97 -14.61 23.81
N ALA A 180 9.29 -13.86 22.94
CA ALA A 180 9.38 -14.06 21.51
C ALA A 180 10.78 -13.76 20.95
N PHE A 181 11.59 -12.95 21.63
CA PHE A 181 12.98 -12.70 21.22
C PHE A 181 13.81 -13.98 21.21
N ALA A 182 13.60 -14.89 22.17
CA ALA A 182 14.31 -16.18 22.21
C ALA A 182 14.11 -17.01 20.93
N LEU A 183 12.96 -16.88 20.25
CA LEU A 183 12.68 -17.57 18.98
C LEU A 183 13.60 -17.10 17.84
N THR A 184 14.15 -15.89 17.94
CA THR A 184 15.07 -15.37 16.94
C THR A 184 16.42 -16.09 16.94
N ASN A 185 16.85 -16.66 18.09
CA ASN A 185 18.20 -17.17 18.36
C ASN A 185 19.29 -16.10 18.15
N LEU A 186 18.94 -14.83 18.21
CA LEU A 186 19.91 -13.73 18.20
C LEU A 186 20.57 -13.58 19.57
N PRO A 187 21.85 -13.16 19.65
CA PRO A 187 22.50 -12.79 20.89
C PRO A 187 21.78 -11.63 21.60
N ALA A 188 21.93 -11.54 22.92
CA ALA A 188 21.23 -10.56 23.76
C ALA A 188 21.52 -9.10 23.40
N ASP A 189 22.66 -8.78 22.78
CA ASP A 189 23.01 -7.44 22.32
C ASP A 189 22.09 -6.93 21.19
N PHE A 190 21.34 -7.81 20.50
CA PHE A 190 20.31 -7.43 19.55
C PHE A 190 18.98 -7.03 20.22
N TYR A 191 18.80 -7.34 21.50
CA TYR A 191 17.62 -6.92 22.28
C TYR A 191 17.85 -5.62 23.08
N ALA A 192 18.90 -4.87 22.73
CA ALA A 192 19.25 -3.66 23.45
C ALA A 192 18.16 -2.56 23.38
N PRO A 193 17.95 -1.78 24.46
CA PRO A 193 17.06 -0.61 24.48
C PRO A 193 17.64 0.58 23.70
N ASP A 194 17.03 1.76 23.87
CA ASP A 194 17.57 3.05 23.45
C ASP A 194 17.84 3.23 21.94
N GLY A 195 17.07 2.53 21.11
CA GLY A 195 17.14 2.68 19.65
C GLY A 195 18.29 1.93 18.97
N VAL A 196 19.05 1.09 19.70
CA VAL A 196 20.17 0.31 19.16
C VAL A 196 19.86 -1.18 18.98
N GLY A 197 18.67 -1.64 19.38
CA GLY A 197 18.23 -3.04 19.26
C GLY A 197 16.72 -3.16 19.02
N THR A 198 16.21 -4.37 19.21
CA THR A 198 14.79 -4.72 18.97
C THR A 198 13.88 -4.49 20.17
N GLU A 199 14.43 -4.23 21.35
CA GLU A 199 13.65 -3.99 22.57
C GLU A 199 12.78 -2.74 22.43
N TYR A 200 11.54 -2.79 22.90
CA TYR A 200 10.57 -1.70 22.84
C TYR A 200 9.63 -1.79 24.06
N PHE A 201 9.92 -0.99 25.10
CA PHE A 201 9.16 -0.98 26.37
C PHE A 201 8.96 -2.38 26.98
N GLY A 202 10.01 -3.16 27.07
CA GLY A 202 10.00 -4.52 27.59
C GLY A 202 9.45 -5.57 26.61
N MET A 203 9.27 -5.24 25.35
CA MET A 203 8.71 -6.11 24.31
C MET A 203 9.67 -6.22 23.11
N LEU A 204 9.55 -7.27 22.31
CA LEU A 204 10.18 -7.36 21.00
C LEU A 204 9.39 -6.54 20.00
N ASN A 205 10.03 -5.59 19.30
CA ASN A 205 9.45 -4.88 18.17
C ASN A 205 10.22 -5.25 16.88
N CYS A 206 9.59 -6.03 16.01
CA CYS A 206 10.22 -6.51 14.78
C CYS A 206 10.58 -5.37 13.83
N LEU A 207 9.67 -4.40 13.64
CA LEU A 207 9.90 -3.28 12.74
C LEU A 207 11.03 -2.37 13.24
N LYS A 208 11.11 -2.12 14.56
CA LYS A 208 12.24 -1.41 15.18
C LYS A 208 13.57 -2.11 14.83
N GLY A 209 13.62 -3.43 14.95
CA GLY A 209 14.79 -4.20 14.54
C GLY A 209 15.20 -3.97 13.09
N GLY A 210 14.22 -3.96 12.19
CA GLY A 210 14.47 -3.66 10.79
C GLY A 210 15.00 -2.23 10.56
N ILE A 211 14.44 -1.23 11.23
CA ILE A 211 14.88 0.18 11.16
C ILE A 211 16.34 0.31 11.64
N VAL A 212 16.67 -0.34 12.74
CA VAL A 212 18.01 -0.25 13.33
C VAL A 212 19.08 -0.94 12.46
N PHE A 213 18.80 -2.15 11.98
CA PHE A 213 19.81 -3.02 11.40
C PHE A 213 19.84 -3.03 9.86
N ALA A 214 18.84 -2.49 9.16
CA ALA A 214 18.89 -2.40 7.70
C ALA A 214 19.96 -1.42 7.21
N ASP A 215 20.57 -1.71 6.06
CA ASP A 215 21.54 -0.83 5.40
C ASP A 215 20.83 0.41 4.80
N SER A 216 19.58 0.26 4.33
CA SER A 216 18.72 1.35 3.88
C SER A 216 17.28 1.13 4.32
N ILE A 217 16.55 2.23 4.52
CA ILE A 217 15.13 2.26 4.85
C ILE A 217 14.41 3.07 3.79
N THR A 218 13.35 2.52 3.23
CA THR A 218 12.45 3.26 2.38
C THR A 218 11.05 3.33 2.98
N THR A 219 10.29 4.32 2.59
CA THR A 219 8.85 4.37 2.84
C THR A 219 8.13 4.90 1.60
N VAL A 220 6.82 4.81 1.58
CA VAL A 220 6.01 4.87 0.37
C VAL A 220 5.61 6.28 -0.09
N SER A 221 6.23 7.32 0.48
CA SER A 221 6.19 8.68 -0.09
C SER A 221 7.22 9.61 0.58
N PRO A 222 7.71 10.66 -0.11
CA PRO A 222 8.61 11.66 0.47
C PRO A 222 8.00 12.43 1.65
N ARG A 223 6.71 12.76 1.59
CA ARG A 223 6.00 13.41 2.69
C ARG A 223 5.88 12.49 3.90
N TYR A 224 5.50 11.24 3.67
CA TYR A 224 5.37 10.26 4.75
C TYR A 224 6.72 9.99 5.44
N ALA A 225 7.84 9.97 4.70
CA ALA A 225 9.17 9.86 5.29
C ALA A 225 9.46 10.97 6.31
N ARG A 226 8.97 12.19 6.07
CA ARG A 226 9.07 13.30 7.04
C ARG A 226 8.08 13.14 8.19
N GLU A 227 6.84 12.76 7.90
CA GLU A 227 5.76 12.62 8.89
C GLU A 227 6.08 11.56 9.94
N ILE A 228 6.62 10.40 9.56
CA ILE A 228 6.95 9.31 10.51
C ILE A 228 8.12 9.63 11.44
N THR A 229 8.87 10.70 11.19
CA THR A 229 9.90 11.20 12.12
C THR A 229 9.36 12.18 13.15
N THR A 230 8.06 12.49 13.12
CA THR A 230 7.39 13.37 14.09
C THR A 230 6.71 12.56 15.19
N GLU A 231 6.55 13.15 16.36
CA GLU A 231 5.86 12.52 17.48
C GLU A 231 4.40 12.17 17.15
N GLU A 232 3.73 13.03 16.36
CA GLU A 232 2.32 12.88 16.00
C GLU A 232 2.06 11.63 15.12
N LEU A 233 2.95 11.33 14.15
CA LEU A 233 2.75 10.26 13.16
C LEU A 233 3.80 9.14 13.23
N GLY A 234 4.76 9.23 14.15
CA GLY A 234 5.85 8.27 14.32
C GLY A 234 5.48 7.00 15.10
N CYS A 235 4.25 6.91 15.61
CA CYS A 235 3.74 5.72 16.32
C CYS A 235 4.69 5.21 17.42
N GLY A 236 5.40 6.11 18.11
CA GLY A 236 6.40 5.78 19.13
C GLY A 236 7.76 5.32 18.59
N LEU A 237 7.96 5.27 17.27
CA LEU A 237 9.26 4.98 16.63
C LEU A 237 9.91 6.23 16.01
N ASP A 238 9.34 7.42 16.20
CA ASP A 238 9.86 8.69 15.68
C ASP A 238 11.30 8.96 16.13
N GLY A 239 11.64 8.67 17.39
CA GLY A 239 13.01 8.79 17.90
C GLY A 239 13.99 7.89 17.19
N VAL A 240 13.64 6.62 16.99
CA VAL A 240 14.46 5.62 16.27
C VAL A 240 14.61 6.03 14.80
N LEU A 241 13.54 6.50 14.15
CA LEU A 241 13.58 6.97 12.77
C LEU A 241 14.42 8.23 12.61
N ARG A 242 14.37 9.18 13.56
CA ARG A 242 15.27 10.35 13.57
C ARG A 242 16.75 9.96 13.68
N GLN A 243 17.07 8.99 14.55
CA GLN A 243 18.44 8.47 14.67
C GLN A 243 18.94 7.80 13.37
N ASN A 244 18.04 7.22 12.61
CA ASN A 244 18.33 6.52 11.35
C ASN A 244 17.95 7.33 10.10
N HIS A 245 17.70 8.64 10.21
CA HIS A 245 17.19 9.46 9.11
C HIS A 245 18.08 9.46 7.86
N ALA A 246 19.41 9.30 8.02
CA ALA A 246 20.36 9.24 6.91
C ALA A 246 20.14 8.02 5.98
N LYS A 247 19.50 6.96 6.50
CA LYS A 247 19.13 5.77 5.74
C LYS A 247 17.71 5.85 5.16
N LEU A 248 16.88 6.83 5.58
CA LEU A 248 15.47 6.91 5.26
C LEU A 248 15.22 7.69 3.96
N THR A 249 14.55 7.05 3.01
CA THR A 249 14.15 7.65 1.73
C THR A 249 12.66 7.41 1.48
N GLY A 250 11.92 8.44 1.11
CA GLY A 250 10.53 8.31 0.68
C GLY A 250 10.45 8.10 -0.83
N ILE A 251 9.83 7.02 -1.28
CA ILE A 251 9.62 6.68 -2.69
C ILE A 251 8.13 6.46 -2.92
N LEU A 252 7.52 7.27 -3.80
CA LEU A 252 6.10 7.14 -4.10
C LEU A 252 5.83 5.85 -4.89
N ASN A 253 4.79 5.08 -4.48
CA ASN A 253 4.42 3.87 -5.20
C ASN A 253 3.97 4.17 -6.62
N GLY A 254 4.28 3.25 -7.54
CA GLY A 254 3.82 3.31 -8.91
C GLY A 254 2.39 2.78 -9.10
N VAL A 255 1.80 3.15 -10.22
CA VAL A 255 0.51 2.64 -10.70
C VAL A 255 0.74 1.68 -11.88
N ASP A 256 0.06 0.54 -11.88
CA ASP A 256 0.02 -0.35 -13.03
C ASP A 256 -0.95 0.20 -14.08
N TYR A 257 -0.41 0.89 -15.07
CA TYR A 257 -1.19 1.47 -16.17
C TYR A 257 -1.68 0.44 -17.20
N ALA A 258 -1.30 -0.83 -17.09
CA ALA A 258 -1.94 -1.90 -17.86
C ALA A 258 -3.34 -2.20 -17.31
N GLU A 259 -3.50 -2.15 -15.99
CA GLU A 259 -4.76 -2.35 -15.29
C GLU A 259 -5.57 -1.03 -15.21
N TRP A 260 -4.94 0.02 -14.66
CA TRP A 260 -5.58 1.31 -14.43
C TRP A 260 -5.43 2.25 -15.64
N ASN A 261 -6.26 2.08 -16.66
CA ASN A 261 -6.26 2.92 -17.84
C ASN A 261 -7.68 3.19 -18.37
N THR A 262 -7.82 4.20 -19.23
CA THR A 262 -9.11 4.61 -19.79
C THR A 262 -9.28 4.23 -21.26
N THR A 263 -8.29 3.59 -21.88
CA THR A 263 -8.28 3.32 -23.32
C THR A 263 -8.56 1.85 -23.67
N LYS A 264 -8.25 0.91 -22.76
CA LYS A 264 -8.37 -0.53 -22.96
C LYS A 264 -9.06 -1.26 -21.79
N ASN A 265 -9.64 -0.53 -20.86
CA ASN A 265 -10.23 -1.11 -19.66
C ASN A 265 -11.60 -1.73 -19.95
N PRO A 266 -11.80 -3.04 -19.66
CA PRO A 266 -13.05 -3.75 -19.98
C PRO A 266 -14.23 -3.34 -19.06
N TYR A 267 -13.97 -2.71 -17.92
CA TYR A 267 -15.01 -2.32 -16.96
C TYR A 267 -15.71 -1.01 -17.33
N LEU A 268 -15.11 -0.20 -18.20
CA LEU A 268 -15.66 1.10 -18.59
C LEU A 268 -16.79 0.94 -19.62
N PHE A 269 -17.83 1.74 -19.47
CA PHE A 269 -18.92 1.82 -20.45
C PHE A 269 -18.45 2.43 -21.78
N LYS A 270 -17.54 3.41 -21.72
CA LYS A 270 -16.92 4.02 -22.88
C LYS A 270 -15.48 4.39 -22.59
N THR A 271 -14.59 3.96 -23.45
CA THR A 271 -13.18 4.34 -23.38
C THR A 271 -12.97 5.80 -23.77
N TYR A 272 -11.94 6.44 -23.20
CA TYR A 272 -11.57 7.83 -23.47
C TYR A 272 -10.08 8.08 -23.19
N SER A 273 -9.61 9.28 -23.52
CA SER A 273 -8.24 9.72 -23.24
C SER A 273 -8.22 11.23 -22.95
N HIS A 274 -7.11 11.75 -22.47
CA HIS A 274 -6.93 13.18 -22.22
C HIS A 274 -7.16 14.06 -23.49
N ALA A 275 -7.00 13.49 -24.68
CA ALA A 275 -7.26 14.17 -25.95
C ALA A 275 -8.72 14.03 -26.41
N ARG A 276 -9.45 13.02 -25.95
CA ARG A 276 -10.83 12.69 -26.35
C ARG A 276 -11.67 12.36 -25.12
N MET A 277 -12.13 13.39 -24.42
CA MET A 277 -12.81 13.28 -23.12
C MET A 277 -14.32 12.95 -23.18
N ALA A 278 -14.93 12.91 -24.36
CA ALA A 278 -16.39 12.67 -24.49
C ALA A 278 -16.84 11.35 -23.81
N GLY A 279 -16.00 10.32 -23.80
CA GLY A 279 -16.30 9.06 -23.13
C GLY A 279 -16.48 9.20 -21.61
N LYS A 280 -15.86 10.19 -20.95
CA LYS A 280 -16.04 10.42 -19.50
C LYS A 280 -17.47 10.82 -19.15
N ALA A 281 -18.11 11.67 -19.97
CA ALA A 281 -19.52 12.04 -19.78
C ALA A 281 -20.46 10.82 -19.93
N VAL A 282 -20.16 9.92 -20.86
CA VAL A 282 -20.90 8.65 -21.00
C VAL A 282 -20.75 7.80 -19.73
N ASN A 283 -19.50 7.63 -19.23
CA ASN A 283 -19.27 6.86 -18.00
C ASN A 283 -20.00 7.47 -16.79
N LYS A 284 -20.08 8.80 -16.69
CA LYS A 284 -20.86 9.48 -15.63
C LYS A 284 -22.33 9.11 -15.72
N ALA A 285 -22.95 9.28 -16.88
CA ALA A 285 -24.37 8.99 -17.07
C ALA A 285 -24.71 7.52 -16.78
N GLU A 286 -23.86 6.60 -17.24
CA GLU A 286 -24.05 5.16 -17.00
C GLU A 286 -23.81 4.77 -15.53
N LEU A 287 -22.83 5.41 -14.83
CA LEU A 287 -22.64 5.22 -13.41
C LEU A 287 -23.88 5.69 -12.63
N GLN A 288 -24.42 6.90 -12.94
CA GLN A 288 -25.63 7.42 -12.30
C GLN A 288 -26.79 6.43 -12.45
N ARG A 289 -27.03 5.86 -13.66
CA ARG A 289 -28.04 4.81 -13.87
C ARG A 289 -27.78 3.56 -13.07
N LEU A 290 -26.54 3.08 -13.10
CA LEU A 290 -26.14 1.83 -12.43
C LEU A 290 -26.39 1.88 -10.92
N VAL A 291 -26.13 3.03 -10.29
CA VAL A 291 -26.26 3.19 -8.84
C VAL A 291 -27.60 3.81 -8.42
N GLY A 292 -28.55 4.00 -9.36
CA GLY A 292 -29.88 4.51 -9.08
C GLY A 292 -29.98 6.02 -8.80
N LEU A 293 -29.01 6.79 -9.27
CA LEU A 293 -29.06 8.26 -9.20
C LEU A 293 -29.71 8.86 -10.46
N PRO A 294 -30.42 10.01 -10.36
CA PRO A 294 -30.88 10.74 -11.51
C PRO A 294 -29.73 11.12 -12.45
N VAL A 295 -29.92 10.86 -13.75
CA VAL A 295 -28.92 11.18 -14.76
C VAL A 295 -28.96 12.65 -15.09
N ASP A 296 -27.95 13.40 -14.70
CA ASP A 296 -27.77 14.81 -15.01
C ASP A 296 -26.28 15.15 -15.11
N GLU A 297 -25.86 15.61 -16.27
CA GLU A 297 -24.46 16.02 -16.51
C GLU A 297 -24.09 17.31 -15.76
N LYS A 298 -25.06 18.15 -15.40
CA LYS A 298 -24.83 19.44 -14.72
C LYS A 298 -24.62 19.29 -13.22
N ILE A 299 -25.03 18.18 -12.64
CA ILE A 299 -24.81 17.88 -11.21
C ILE A 299 -23.43 17.28 -11.01
N PRO A 300 -22.51 17.91 -10.26
CA PRO A 300 -21.21 17.32 -9.97
C PRO A 300 -21.37 16.03 -9.15
N LEU A 301 -20.72 14.95 -9.60
CA LEU A 301 -20.74 13.64 -8.97
C LEU A 301 -19.45 13.41 -8.21
N PHE A 302 -19.56 13.23 -6.90
CA PHE A 302 -18.47 12.92 -6.00
C PHE A 302 -18.43 11.43 -5.72
N GLY A 303 -17.24 10.84 -5.58
CA GLY A 303 -17.07 9.44 -5.25
C GLY A 303 -16.07 9.20 -4.13
N THR A 304 -16.18 8.06 -3.48
CA THR A 304 -15.15 7.52 -2.58
C THR A 304 -15.12 6.00 -2.65
N ILE A 305 -13.93 5.43 -2.57
CA ILE A 305 -13.69 3.98 -2.51
C ILE A 305 -12.70 3.75 -1.39
N SER A 306 -13.12 3.15 -0.29
CA SER A 306 -12.20 2.90 0.82
C SER A 306 -12.72 1.84 1.80
N ARG A 307 -11.83 1.31 2.62
CA ARG A 307 -12.25 0.67 3.88
C ARG A 307 -12.90 1.74 4.76
N LEU A 308 -14.04 1.42 5.37
CA LEU A 308 -14.72 2.32 6.28
C LEU A 308 -14.07 2.26 7.66
N ALA A 309 -13.01 3.02 7.83
CA ALA A 309 -12.19 3.10 9.03
C ALA A 309 -11.87 4.55 9.35
N GLU A 310 -11.55 4.85 10.61
CA GLU A 310 -11.18 6.19 11.08
C GLU A 310 -10.00 6.76 10.30
N GLN A 311 -9.00 5.93 9.98
CA GLN A 311 -7.86 6.31 9.13
C GLN A 311 -8.29 6.98 7.82
N LYS A 312 -9.39 6.56 7.23
CA LYS A 312 -9.88 7.06 5.93
C LYS A 312 -10.73 8.33 6.05
N GLY A 313 -10.93 8.84 7.26
CA GLY A 313 -11.62 10.09 7.52
C GLY A 313 -13.13 10.01 7.28
N VAL A 314 -13.73 8.84 7.51
CA VAL A 314 -15.17 8.61 7.31
C VAL A 314 -16.01 9.52 8.23
N ASP A 315 -15.53 9.77 9.45
CA ASP A 315 -16.13 10.65 10.44
C ASP A 315 -16.31 12.08 9.90
N ILE A 316 -15.23 12.70 9.41
CA ILE A 316 -15.29 14.05 8.85
C ILE A 316 -15.99 14.08 7.50
N GLN A 317 -15.97 12.98 6.73
CA GLN A 317 -16.64 12.87 5.44
C GLN A 317 -18.17 12.88 5.61
N LEU A 318 -18.69 12.08 6.54
CA LEU A 318 -20.13 12.06 6.85
C LEU A 318 -20.61 13.44 7.27
N GLY A 319 -19.90 14.13 8.18
CA GLY A 319 -20.26 15.48 8.61
C GLY A 319 -20.20 16.52 7.49
N ALA A 320 -19.22 16.45 6.60
CA ALA A 320 -19.12 17.35 5.46
C ALA A 320 -20.23 17.10 4.42
N LEU A 321 -20.54 15.82 4.14
CA LEU A 321 -21.61 15.44 3.19
C LEU A 321 -22.99 15.83 3.71
N GLU A 322 -23.25 15.75 5.02
CA GLU A 322 -24.51 16.19 5.62
C GLU A 322 -24.80 17.68 5.31
N GLU A 323 -23.77 18.52 5.36
CA GLU A 323 -23.89 19.92 4.96
C GLU A 323 -24.03 20.08 3.44
N MET A 324 -23.15 19.42 2.67
CA MET A 324 -23.02 19.67 1.24
C MET A 324 -24.13 19.08 0.39
N LEU A 325 -24.81 18.03 0.83
CA LEU A 325 -25.95 17.43 0.13
C LEU A 325 -27.20 18.33 0.13
N ASN A 326 -27.21 19.40 0.91
CA ASN A 326 -28.21 20.47 0.76
C ASN A 326 -27.98 21.35 -0.49
N THR A 327 -26.81 21.24 -1.12
CA THR A 327 -26.52 21.85 -2.44
C THR A 327 -26.83 20.86 -3.56
N ASN A 328 -26.63 21.27 -4.81
CA ASN A 328 -26.92 20.42 -5.97
C ASN A 328 -25.70 19.54 -6.31
N ILE A 329 -25.47 18.47 -5.53
CA ILE A 329 -24.44 17.47 -5.75
C ILE A 329 -25.00 16.06 -5.66
N GLN A 330 -24.29 15.10 -6.21
CA GLN A 330 -24.50 13.67 -6.02
C GLN A 330 -23.23 13.03 -5.45
N PHE A 331 -23.44 11.93 -4.72
CA PHE A 331 -22.35 11.20 -4.07
C PHE A 331 -22.52 9.69 -4.20
N VAL A 332 -21.42 8.97 -4.47
CA VAL A 332 -21.37 7.51 -4.51
C VAL A 332 -20.26 6.98 -3.61
N GLN A 333 -20.58 5.99 -2.78
CA GLN A 333 -19.65 5.32 -1.87
C GLN A 333 -19.54 3.84 -2.24
N LEU A 334 -18.31 3.31 -2.24
CA LEU A 334 -18.02 1.87 -2.35
C LEU A 334 -17.02 1.48 -1.25
N GLY A 335 -17.33 0.42 -0.52
CA GLY A 335 -16.47 -0.19 0.48
C GLY A 335 -17.22 -0.57 1.74
N SER A 336 -16.56 -1.29 2.64
CA SER A 336 -17.11 -1.74 3.92
C SER A 336 -16.09 -1.59 5.04
N GLY A 337 -16.54 -1.75 6.29
CA GLY A 337 -15.65 -1.64 7.45
C GLY A 337 -16.41 -1.58 8.76
N SER A 338 -16.20 -0.55 9.58
CA SER A 338 -16.90 -0.39 10.85
C SER A 338 -18.41 -0.34 10.65
N PRO A 339 -19.20 -1.14 11.40
CA PRO A 339 -20.66 -1.12 11.33
C PRO A 339 -21.27 0.26 11.60
N GLU A 340 -20.63 1.07 12.44
CA GLU A 340 -21.04 2.43 12.73
C GLU A 340 -20.98 3.32 11.49
N TYR A 341 -19.88 3.26 10.74
CA TYR A 341 -19.71 4.03 9.51
C TYR A 341 -20.63 3.54 8.38
N GLU A 342 -20.84 2.22 8.26
CA GLU A 342 -21.83 1.68 7.32
C GLU A 342 -23.24 2.18 7.64
N LYS A 343 -23.61 2.21 8.93
CA LYS A 343 -24.87 2.76 9.41
C LYS A 343 -24.99 4.24 9.04
N GLY A 344 -23.97 5.06 9.29
CA GLY A 344 -23.95 6.48 8.94
C GLY A 344 -24.20 6.72 7.45
N TYR A 345 -23.60 5.94 6.57
CA TYR A 345 -23.85 6.06 5.12
C TYR A 345 -25.27 5.61 4.72
N ARG A 346 -25.84 4.56 5.35
CA ARG A 346 -27.22 4.18 5.09
C ARG A 346 -28.21 5.26 5.52
N GLU A 347 -28.00 5.89 6.68
CA GLU A 347 -28.79 7.01 7.16
C GLU A 347 -28.68 8.22 6.25
N LEU A 348 -27.47 8.54 5.77
CA LEU A 348 -27.26 9.64 4.82
C LEU A 348 -28.00 9.38 3.49
N ALA A 349 -27.95 8.15 2.95
CA ALA A 349 -28.67 7.77 1.74
C ALA A 349 -30.19 7.86 1.91
N ALA A 350 -30.71 7.46 3.06
CA ALA A 350 -32.14 7.54 3.38
C ALA A 350 -32.63 9.01 3.49
N ARG A 351 -31.80 9.92 4.02
CA ARG A 351 -32.14 11.35 4.16
C ARG A 351 -32.04 12.13 2.86
N PHE A 352 -31.21 11.69 1.92
CA PHE A 352 -30.97 12.36 0.64
C PHE A 352 -31.24 11.43 -0.54
N PRO A 353 -32.49 10.96 -0.72
CA PRO A 353 -32.85 10.07 -1.82
C PRO A 353 -32.58 10.74 -3.18
N GLY A 354 -32.01 9.98 -4.12
CA GLY A 354 -31.62 10.49 -5.44
C GLY A 354 -30.34 11.32 -5.46
N LYS A 355 -29.68 11.53 -4.31
CA LYS A 355 -28.40 12.24 -4.22
C LYS A 355 -27.26 11.36 -3.72
N VAL A 356 -27.55 10.31 -2.95
CA VAL A 356 -26.57 9.42 -2.34
C VAL A 356 -26.80 7.99 -2.77
N ALA A 357 -25.77 7.34 -3.25
CA ALA A 357 -25.74 5.90 -3.53
C ALA A 357 -24.62 5.24 -2.70
N VAL A 358 -24.93 4.14 -2.03
CA VAL A 358 -23.99 3.40 -1.20
C VAL A 358 -23.93 1.94 -1.61
N GLN A 359 -22.72 1.41 -1.73
CA GLN A 359 -22.46 0.01 -2.01
C GLN A 359 -21.45 -0.52 -1.01
N PHE A 360 -21.84 -1.55 -0.25
CA PHE A 360 -20.95 -2.19 0.71
C PHE A 360 -20.28 -3.44 0.11
N GLY A 361 -19.06 -3.71 0.57
CA GLY A 361 -18.23 -4.79 0.07
C GLY A 361 -17.20 -4.36 -0.97
N TYR A 362 -16.50 -5.35 -1.54
CA TYR A 362 -15.55 -5.15 -2.61
C TYR A 362 -16.18 -5.42 -3.98
N ASN A 363 -16.00 -4.51 -4.92
CA ASN A 363 -16.45 -4.68 -6.30
C ASN A 363 -15.48 -3.97 -7.25
N GLU A 364 -14.60 -4.73 -7.88
CA GLU A 364 -13.57 -4.21 -8.77
C GLU A 364 -14.16 -3.49 -9.99
N ALA A 365 -15.13 -4.06 -10.67
CA ALA A 365 -15.77 -3.43 -11.82
C ALA A 365 -16.42 -2.10 -11.46
N LEU A 366 -17.08 -2.02 -10.29
CA LEU A 366 -17.67 -0.79 -9.81
C LEU A 366 -16.61 0.24 -9.40
N SER A 367 -15.46 -0.18 -8.86
CA SER A 367 -14.38 0.75 -8.52
C SER A 367 -13.86 1.46 -9.77
N HIS A 368 -13.58 0.75 -10.85
CA HIS A 368 -13.20 1.36 -12.13
C HIS A 368 -14.28 2.28 -12.72
N ARG A 369 -15.56 1.92 -12.55
CA ARG A 369 -16.69 2.75 -13.01
C ARG A 369 -16.87 4.02 -12.18
N ILE A 370 -16.64 3.96 -10.87
CA ILE A 370 -16.64 5.15 -9.98
C ILE A 370 -15.49 6.09 -10.39
N GLU A 371 -14.28 5.56 -10.56
CA GLU A 371 -13.15 6.37 -11.03
C GLU A 371 -13.39 6.99 -12.42
N ALA A 372 -14.04 6.28 -13.32
CA ALA A 372 -14.34 6.81 -14.65
C ALA A 372 -15.53 7.77 -14.67
N GLY A 373 -16.54 7.57 -13.83
CA GLY A 373 -17.81 8.29 -13.86
C GLY A 373 -17.89 9.50 -12.96
N CYS A 374 -17.18 9.52 -11.83
CA CYS A 374 -17.16 10.68 -10.93
C CYS A 374 -16.40 11.86 -11.53
N ASP A 375 -16.80 13.07 -11.11
CA ASP A 375 -16.09 14.31 -11.42
C ASP A 375 -14.99 14.56 -10.40
N PHE A 376 -15.28 14.23 -9.13
CA PHE A 376 -14.39 14.40 -7.99
C PHE A 376 -14.32 13.14 -7.14
N PHE A 377 -13.17 12.92 -6.47
CA PHE A 377 -12.93 11.78 -5.62
C PHE A 377 -12.46 12.22 -4.24
N LEU A 378 -13.17 11.80 -3.17
CA LEU A 378 -12.90 12.23 -1.80
C LEU A 378 -11.92 11.29 -1.10
N MET A 379 -10.83 11.84 -0.58
CA MET A 379 -9.84 11.13 0.25
C MET A 379 -9.45 11.96 1.49
N PRO A 380 -10.34 12.09 2.47
CA PRO A 380 -10.11 12.91 3.66
C PRO A 380 -9.32 12.19 4.75
N SER A 381 -8.36 11.37 4.38
CA SER A 381 -7.63 10.48 5.29
C SER A 381 -6.95 11.23 6.44
N ARG A 382 -7.02 10.67 7.66
CA ARG A 382 -6.32 11.18 8.84
C ARG A 382 -4.80 11.06 8.65
N PHE A 383 -4.35 9.96 8.10
CA PHE A 383 -3.00 9.73 7.58
C PHE A 383 -3.08 8.76 6.39
N GLU A 384 -2.22 8.96 5.41
CA GLU A 384 -2.20 8.13 4.20
C GLU A 384 -0.75 7.96 3.74
N PRO A 385 -0.08 6.85 4.09
CA PRO A 385 1.32 6.66 3.75
C PRO A 385 1.64 6.91 2.28
N CYS A 386 0.88 6.30 1.38
CA CYS A 386 0.96 6.54 -0.05
C CYS A 386 -0.39 6.97 -0.62
N GLY A 387 -1.42 6.13 -0.46
CA GLY A 387 -2.63 6.20 -1.26
C GLY A 387 -2.38 5.78 -2.71
N LEU A 388 -3.34 5.09 -3.29
CA LEU A 388 -3.31 4.70 -4.70
C LEU A 388 -4.50 5.32 -5.46
N ASN A 389 -5.67 5.41 -4.80
CA ASN A 389 -6.89 5.88 -5.45
C ASN A 389 -6.78 7.30 -6.00
N GLN A 390 -6.04 8.22 -5.36
CA GLN A 390 -5.81 9.55 -5.93
C GLN A 390 -5.04 9.48 -7.26
N MET A 391 -4.08 8.56 -7.37
CA MET A 391 -3.34 8.37 -8.62
C MET A 391 -4.19 7.69 -9.70
N TYR A 392 -5.09 6.78 -9.30
CA TYR A 392 -6.10 6.21 -10.20
C TYR A 392 -7.07 7.28 -10.67
N SER A 393 -7.59 8.11 -9.75
CA SER A 393 -8.45 9.25 -10.06
C SER A 393 -7.78 10.20 -11.06
N LEU A 394 -6.53 10.58 -10.81
CA LEU A 394 -5.74 11.40 -11.73
C LEU A 394 -5.66 10.76 -13.12
N ARG A 395 -5.33 9.47 -13.19
CA ARG A 395 -5.27 8.74 -14.47
C ARG A 395 -6.59 8.71 -15.21
N TYR A 396 -7.71 8.71 -14.48
CA TYR A 396 -9.07 8.70 -15.03
C TYR A 396 -9.64 10.11 -15.27
N GLY A 397 -8.89 11.17 -14.96
CA GLY A 397 -9.35 12.55 -15.09
C GLY A 397 -10.49 12.88 -14.12
N THR A 398 -10.59 12.14 -13.04
CA THR A 398 -11.41 12.44 -11.87
C THR A 398 -10.55 13.23 -10.91
N ILE A 399 -11.04 14.37 -10.44
CA ILE A 399 -10.23 15.32 -9.67
C ILE A 399 -10.23 14.91 -8.20
N PRO A 400 -9.10 14.51 -7.61
CA PRO A 400 -9.04 14.13 -6.20
C PRO A 400 -9.16 15.37 -5.30
N ILE A 401 -9.92 15.21 -4.21
CA ILE A 401 -10.02 16.14 -3.09
C ILE A 401 -9.40 15.43 -1.90
N VAL A 402 -8.23 15.88 -1.46
CA VAL A 402 -7.42 15.15 -0.50
C VAL A 402 -7.06 16.01 0.70
N ARG A 403 -6.90 15.37 1.87
CA ARG A 403 -6.15 16.00 2.94
C ARG A 403 -4.66 15.98 2.62
N ALA A 404 -3.96 17.08 2.92
CA ALA A 404 -2.52 17.20 2.66
C ALA A 404 -1.72 16.38 3.68
N THR A 405 -1.60 15.07 3.43
CA THR A 405 -0.83 14.11 4.26
C THR A 405 -0.23 13.02 3.39
N GLY A 406 0.97 12.56 3.73
CA GLY A 406 1.69 11.47 3.10
C GLY A 406 1.68 11.54 1.58
N GLY A 407 1.45 10.41 0.91
CA GLY A 407 1.44 10.34 -0.55
C GLY A 407 0.31 11.11 -1.23
N LEU A 408 -0.74 11.50 -0.51
CA LEU A 408 -1.77 12.40 -1.06
C LEU A 408 -1.19 13.78 -1.32
N ASP A 409 -0.37 14.30 -0.39
CA ASP A 409 0.31 15.59 -0.54
C ASP A 409 1.35 15.57 -1.66
N ASP A 410 2.07 14.46 -1.81
CA ASP A 410 3.14 14.31 -2.83
C ASP A 410 2.58 14.14 -4.26
N SER A 411 1.38 13.58 -4.43
CA SER A 411 0.82 13.25 -5.75
C SER A 411 -0.22 14.25 -6.27
N VAL A 412 -0.85 15.01 -5.40
CA VAL A 412 -1.87 16.00 -5.74
C VAL A 412 -1.28 17.41 -5.68
N ILE A 413 -1.53 18.22 -6.69
CA ILE A 413 -1.09 19.62 -6.77
C ILE A 413 -2.32 20.52 -6.75
N ASP A 414 -2.44 21.33 -5.70
CA ASP A 414 -3.55 22.33 -5.59
C ASP A 414 -3.27 23.54 -6.49
N PHE A 415 -4.34 24.22 -6.89
CA PHE A 415 -4.26 25.43 -7.70
C PHE A 415 -3.40 26.53 -7.04
N ASN A 416 -3.47 26.64 -5.72
CA ASN A 416 -2.70 27.64 -4.97
C ASN A 416 -1.20 27.32 -4.91
N GLU A 417 -0.82 26.06 -5.07
CA GLU A 417 0.59 25.64 -5.12
C GLU A 417 1.20 25.88 -6.50
N ASN A 418 0.47 25.48 -7.55
CA ASN A 418 0.91 25.66 -8.92
C ASN A 418 -0.29 25.64 -9.89
N PRO A 419 -0.83 26.81 -10.30
CA PRO A 419 -1.97 26.87 -11.20
C PRO A 419 -1.80 26.10 -12.51
N ALA A 420 -0.61 26.14 -13.10
CA ALA A 420 -0.31 25.49 -14.38
C ALA A 420 -0.30 23.94 -14.29
N LYS A 421 0.05 23.41 -13.12
CA LYS A 421 0.14 21.96 -12.86
C LYS A 421 -1.00 21.43 -11.98
N ALA A 422 -1.96 22.27 -11.59
CA ALA A 422 -3.06 21.89 -10.71
C ALA A 422 -3.83 20.69 -11.27
N ASN A 423 -3.94 19.64 -10.44
CA ASN A 423 -4.57 18.37 -10.79
C ASN A 423 -5.57 17.88 -9.74
N GLY A 424 -5.69 18.57 -8.59
CA GLY A 424 -6.61 18.23 -7.51
C GLY A 424 -6.84 19.39 -6.55
N VAL A 425 -7.55 19.12 -5.48
CA VAL A 425 -7.89 20.09 -4.42
C VAL A 425 -7.35 19.56 -3.10
N LYS A 426 -6.61 20.40 -2.36
CA LYS A 426 -6.08 20.06 -1.04
C LYS A 426 -6.81 20.82 0.07
N PHE A 427 -6.93 20.18 1.22
CA PHE A 427 -7.25 20.80 2.50
C PHE A 427 -6.32 20.27 3.59
N TYR A 428 -6.16 21.00 4.69
CA TYR A 428 -5.10 20.73 5.68
C TYR A 428 -5.65 20.26 7.02
N GLU A 429 -6.65 20.94 7.56
CA GLU A 429 -7.23 20.63 8.87
C GLU A 429 -8.09 19.37 8.80
N TYR A 430 -7.92 18.47 9.77
CA TYR A 430 -8.76 17.27 9.87
C TYR A 430 -10.11 17.62 10.50
N THR A 431 -10.99 18.26 9.70
CA THR A 431 -12.34 18.67 10.14
C THR A 431 -13.35 18.57 9.00
N SER A 432 -14.61 18.27 9.33
CA SER A 432 -15.72 18.29 8.35
C SER A 432 -15.87 19.65 7.67
N ARG A 433 -15.64 20.75 8.38
CA ARG A 433 -15.70 22.11 7.84
C ARG A 433 -14.64 22.37 6.77
N ALA A 434 -13.41 21.91 6.97
CA ALA A 434 -12.34 22.05 5.98
C ALA A 434 -12.62 21.24 4.72
N LEU A 435 -13.13 20.01 4.89
CA LEU A 435 -13.57 19.18 3.76
C LEU A 435 -14.76 19.79 3.02
N ALA A 436 -15.78 20.30 3.72
CA ALA A 436 -16.92 20.98 3.11
C ALA A 436 -16.47 22.23 2.30
N LYS A 437 -15.48 22.98 2.81
CA LYS A 437 -14.87 24.09 2.06
C LYS A 437 -14.17 23.60 0.77
N ALA A 438 -13.46 22.47 0.82
CA ALA A 438 -12.81 21.89 -0.36
C ALA A 438 -13.87 21.39 -1.39
N ILE A 439 -14.98 20.79 -0.93
CA ILE A 439 -16.11 20.42 -1.79
C ILE A 439 -16.72 21.66 -2.46
N ARG A 440 -16.96 22.75 -1.74
CA ARG A 440 -17.45 24.01 -2.32
C ARG A 440 -16.50 24.58 -3.38
N LYS A 441 -15.18 24.55 -3.11
CA LYS A 441 -14.16 24.94 -4.11
C LYS A 441 -14.28 24.06 -5.37
N SER A 442 -14.51 22.77 -5.20
CA SER A 442 -14.65 21.83 -6.33
C SER A 442 -15.93 22.06 -7.13
N ILE A 443 -17.05 22.44 -6.49
CA ILE A 443 -18.27 22.86 -7.19
C ILE A 443 -17.99 24.09 -8.06
N ALA A 444 -17.31 25.10 -7.53
CA ALA A 444 -16.92 26.26 -8.30
C ALA A 444 -16.01 25.92 -9.50
N ILE A 445 -15.07 24.98 -9.32
CA ILE A 445 -14.25 24.47 -10.44
C ILE A 445 -15.14 23.80 -11.50
N TYR A 446 -16.16 23.05 -11.09
CA TYR A 446 -17.07 22.35 -11.99
C TYR A 446 -17.91 23.30 -12.84
N GLU A 447 -18.37 24.38 -12.24
CA GLU A 447 -19.17 25.43 -12.90
C GLU A 447 -18.39 26.21 -13.97
N HIS A 448 -17.05 26.09 -13.99
CA HIS A 448 -16.18 26.74 -14.97
C HIS A 448 -15.61 25.73 -15.99
N PRO A 449 -16.18 25.60 -17.21
CA PRO A 449 -15.80 24.56 -18.18
C PRO A 449 -14.31 24.54 -18.56
N ASP A 450 -13.66 25.68 -18.62
CA ASP A 450 -12.24 25.76 -18.96
C ASP A 450 -11.36 25.29 -17.77
N LEU A 451 -11.78 25.60 -16.55
CA LEU A 451 -11.07 25.25 -15.35
C LEU A 451 -11.13 23.72 -15.09
N ILE A 452 -12.34 23.13 -15.14
CA ILE A 452 -12.49 21.68 -14.98
C ILE A 452 -11.74 20.92 -16.08
N ARG A 453 -11.73 21.43 -17.31
CA ARG A 453 -10.98 20.86 -18.43
C ARG A 453 -9.47 20.92 -18.18
N HIS A 454 -8.97 22.03 -17.66
CA HIS A 454 -7.58 22.20 -17.28
C HIS A 454 -7.16 21.16 -16.23
N PHE A 455 -7.89 21.05 -15.11
CA PHE A 455 -7.59 20.08 -14.05
C PHE A 455 -7.58 18.64 -14.57
N ARG A 456 -8.60 18.23 -15.33
CA ARG A 456 -8.69 16.89 -15.92
C ARG A 456 -7.52 16.59 -16.87
N LYS A 457 -7.15 17.54 -17.71
CA LYS A 457 -6.03 17.39 -18.66
C LYS A 457 -4.70 17.26 -17.94
N THR A 458 -4.49 18.06 -16.90
CA THR A 458 -3.28 18.02 -16.08
C THR A 458 -3.20 16.73 -15.27
N ALA A 459 -4.31 16.34 -14.66
CA ALA A 459 -4.44 15.07 -13.93
C ALA A 459 -4.03 13.86 -14.81
N MET A 460 -4.65 13.73 -16.00
CA MET A 460 -4.38 12.59 -16.89
C MET A 460 -2.98 12.57 -17.52
N LYS A 461 -2.25 13.68 -17.44
CA LYS A 461 -0.85 13.78 -17.91
C LYS A 461 0.18 13.51 -16.82
N ALA A 462 -0.23 13.48 -15.56
CA ALA A 462 0.66 13.13 -14.48
C ALA A 462 1.12 11.67 -14.64
N ASP A 463 2.42 11.44 -14.49
CA ASP A 463 3.02 10.11 -14.64
C ASP A 463 3.42 9.57 -13.27
N PHE A 464 2.68 8.55 -12.83
CA PHE A 464 2.95 7.74 -11.66
C PHE A 464 3.23 6.29 -12.05
N SER A 465 3.78 6.05 -13.24
CA SER A 465 4.09 4.69 -13.70
C SER A 465 5.21 4.05 -12.87
N TRP A 466 5.22 2.74 -12.83
CA TRP A 466 6.29 1.97 -12.21
C TRP A 466 7.67 2.25 -12.82
N ASN A 467 7.74 2.74 -14.05
CA ASN A 467 9.03 3.10 -14.68
C ASN A 467 9.74 4.23 -13.94
N GLN A 468 8.98 5.19 -13.38
CA GLN A 468 9.55 6.25 -12.55
C GLN A 468 9.97 5.71 -11.18
N THR A 469 9.07 5.01 -10.52
CA THR A 469 9.27 4.47 -9.17
C THR A 469 10.44 3.48 -9.11
N VAL A 470 10.57 2.57 -10.10
CA VAL A 470 11.63 1.55 -10.09
C VAL A 470 13.02 2.14 -10.21
N ALA A 471 13.18 3.25 -10.94
CA ALA A 471 14.46 3.93 -11.05
C ALA A 471 14.97 4.46 -9.70
N GLU A 472 14.07 4.96 -8.85
CA GLU A 472 14.39 5.40 -7.49
C GLU A 472 14.84 4.22 -6.61
N TYR A 473 14.15 3.07 -6.68
CA TYR A 473 14.57 1.85 -5.96
C TYR A 473 15.94 1.35 -6.43
N ILE A 474 16.18 1.30 -7.75
CA ILE A 474 17.49 0.92 -8.31
C ILE A 474 18.59 1.84 -7.79
N HIS A 475 18.34 3.13 -7.72
CA HIS A 475 19.30 4.08 -7.14
C HIS A 475 19.61 3.79 -5.66
N VAL A 476 18.59 3.47 -4.86
CA VAL A 476 18.79 3.06 -3.45
C VAL A 476 19.64 1.79 -3.36
N TYR A 477 19.37 0.78 -4.19
CA TYR A 477 20.16 -0.47 -4.19
C TYR A 477 21.60 -0.24 -4.60
N GLN A 478 21.86 0.57 -5.62
CA GLN A 478 23.21 0.92 -6.03
C GLN A 478 23.99 1.62 -4.91
N LYS A 479 23.33 2.53 -4.18
CA LYS A 479 23.94 3.25 -3.05
C LYS A 479 24.35 2.35 -1.90
N ILE A 480 23.61 1.29 -1.59
CA ILE A 480 23.97 0.37 -0.49
C ILE A 480 24.96 -0.72 -0.91
N LEU A 481 25.23 -0.86 -2.21
CA LEU A 481 26.25 -1.78 -2.75
C LEU A 481 27.59 -1.11 -3.01
N SER A 482 27.63 0.25 -3.07
CA SER A 482 28.85 1.04 -3.19
C SER A 482 29.57 1.19 -1.86
#